data_27aa9dda9a283004e5a65468ff8042d9
#
_entry.id   27aa9dda9a283004e5a65468ff8042d9
#
_cell.length_a   1.000
_cell.length_b   1.000
_cell.length_c   1.000
_cell.angle_alpha   90.00
_cell.angle_beta   90.00
_cell.angle_gamma   90.00
#
_symmetry.space_group_name_H-M   'P 1'
#
loop_
_entity.id
_entity.type
_entity.pdbx_description
1 polymer ?
#
loop_
_entity_poly.entity_id
_entity_poly.type
_entity_poly.pdbx_seq_one_letter_code
_entity_poly.pdbx_strand_id
1 'polypeptide(L)'
;LEFRRVLFRSPNADFLLRVSGMSMKDIGIMDGDLLAVHKTQDVRNGQVVVARIDDEVTVKRLNKQGNTVQLLPENSEFSPIVVDLREQAFSIEGLAVGVIRNGEWL
;
A
#
# COMPACT_ATOMS: atom_id res chain seq x y z
N LEU A 1 -26.65 11.09 7.64
CA LEU A 1 -25.74 10.23 8.38
C LEU A 1 -24.66 9.65 7.45
N GLU A 2 -23.45 9.83 7.84
CA GLU A 2 -22.32 9.35 7.07
C GLU A 2 -21.77 8.09 7.69
N PHE A 3 -21.65 7.04 6.89
CA PHE A 3 -20.99 5.83 7.32
C PHE A 3 -19.63 5.73 6.63
N ARG A 4 -18.66 5.34 7.42
CA ARG A 4 -17.35 5.01 6.91
C ARG A 4 -17.17 3.52 6.97
N ARG A 5 -16.76 2.96 5.86
CA ARG A 5 -16.43 1.56 5.80
C ARG A 5 -15.01 1.37 6.30
N VAL A 6 -14.88 0.65 7.40
CA VAL A 6 -13.59 0.39 8.02
C VAL A 6 -13.28 -1.09 7.91
N LEU A 7 -12.15 -1.42 7.30
CA LEU A 7 -11.71 -2.79 7.08
C LEU A 7 -10.39 -3.03 7.80
N PHE A 8 -10.41 -2.80 9.11
CA PHE A 8 -9.23 -3.04 9.93
C PHE A 8 -9.10 -4.51 10.27
N ARG A 9 -7.89 -4.99 10.18
CA ARG A 9 -7.55 -6.32 10.65
C ARG A 9 -6.82 -6.28 11.96
N SER A 10 -6.23 -5.22 12.33
CA SER A 10 -5.38 -5.13 13.50
C SER A 10 -3.91 -5.08 13.06
N PRO A 11 -3.01 -4.72 13.89
CA PRO A 11 -3.23 -4.28 15.25
C PRO A 11 -3.45 -2.79 15.34
N ASN A 12 -2.58 -1.95 14.82
CA ASN A 12 -2.66 -0.53 15.06
C ASN A 12 -2.31 0.24 13.81
N ALA A 13 -3.23 1.09 13.41
CA ALA A 13 -2.92 2.09 12.42
C ALA A 13 -2.24 3.27 13.11
N ASP A 14 -1.10 3.65 12.60
CA ASP A 14 -0.35 4.79 13.12
C ASP A 14 -0.63 6.05 12.31
N PHE A 15 -0.96 5.90 11.03
CA PHE A 15 -1.35 7.02 10.19
C PHE A 15 -2.25 6.56 9.05
N LEU A 16 -2.88 7.55 8.41
CA LEU A 16 -3.73 7.33 7.24
C LEU A 16 -3.04 7.96 6.03
N LEU A 17 -3.09 7.23 4.92
CA LEU A 17 -2.54 7.67 3.64
C LEU A 17 -3.65 7.71 2.61
N ARG A 18 -3.80 8.84 1.92
CA ARG A 18 -4.76 8.91 0.82
C ARG A 18 -4.19 8.22 -0.41
N VAL A 19 -4.95 7.27 -0.92
CA VAL A 19 -4.57 6.50 -2.10
C VAL A 19 -4.82 7.31 -3.36
N SER A 20 -3.84 7.34 -4.25
CA SER A 20 -3.94 7.97 -5.55
C SER A 20 -3.78 6.90 -6.62
N GLY A 21 -4.73 6.84 -7.53
CA GLY A 21 -4.73 5.88 -8.63
C GLY A 21 -5.38 4.55 -8.28
N MET A 22 -5.35 3.63 -9.23
CA MET A 22 -6.12 2.39 -9.19
C MET A 22 -5.23 1.15 -9.25
N SER A 23 -3.93 1.27 -8.94
CA SER A 23 -3.00 0.14 -9.09
C SER A 23 -3.29 -1.04 -8.17
N MET A 24 -4.12 -0.85 -7.15
CA MET A 24 -4.46 -1.88 -6.16
C MET A 24 -5.95 -2.21 -6.13
N LYS A 25 -6.69 -1.89 -7.21
CA LYS A 25 -8.14 -2.01 -7.21
C LYS A 25 -8.64 -3.44 -7.02
N ASP A 26 -7.90 -4.43 -7.51
CA ASP A 26 -8.38 -5.83 -7.49
C ASP A 26 -8.44 -6.42 -6.08
N ILE A 27 -7.81 -5.77 -5.11
CA ILE A 27 -7.96 -6.13 -3.69
C ILE A 27 -8.79 -5.10 -2.92
N GLY A 28 -9.50 -4.23 -3.64
CA GLY A 28 -10.45 -3.32 -3.03
C GLY A 28 -9.88 -2.00 -2.54
N ILE A 29 -8.67 -1.65 -2.93
CA ILE A 29 -8.08 -0.35 -2.60
C ILE A 29 -8.26 0.56 -3.81
N MET A 30 -9.08 1.60 -3.65
CA MET A 30 -9.49 2.47 -4.74
C MET A 30 -8.90 3.86 -4.60
N ASP A 31 -8.84 4.57 -5.72
CA ASP A 31 -8.45 5.98 -5.72
C ASP A 31 -9.32 6.78 -4.73
N GLY A 32 -8.69 7.59 -3.91
CA GLY A 32 -9.37 8.41 -2.91
C GLY A 32 -9.59 7.73 -1.57
N ASP A 33 -9.35 6.44 -1.46
CA ASP A 33 -9.46 5.74 -0.18
C ASP A 33 -8.43 6.27 0.81
N LEU A 34 -8.73 6.11 2.10
CA LEU A 34 -7.76 6.28 3.17
C LEU A 34 -7.24 4.91 3.56
N LEU A 35 -5.96 4.70 3.37
CA LEU A 35 -5.30 3.48 3.77
C LEU A 35 -4.80 3.64 5.19
N ALA A 36 -5.20 2.71 6.06
CA ALA A 36 -4.69 2.67 7.42
C ALA A 36 -3.35 1.93 7.39
N VAL A 37 -2.34 2.55 7.96
CA VAL A 37 -0.95 2.07 7.87
C VAL A 37 -0.38 1.91 9.27
N HIS A 38 0.18 0.74 9.53
CA HIS A 38 0.99 0.48 10.70
C HIS A 38 2.44 0.80 10.37
N LYS A 39 3.04 1.70 11.12
CA LYS A 39 4.41 2.13 10.89
C LYS A 39 5.38 1.04 11.35
N THR A 40 5.99 0.36 10.41
CA THR A 40 6.93 -0.71 10.66
C THR A 40 7.82 -0.91 9.43
N GLN A 41 9.01 -1.40 9.65
CA GLN A 41 9.89 -1.86 8.57
C GLN A 41 9.93 -3.39 8.51
N ASP A 42 9.32 -4.05 9.48
CA ASP A 42 9.26 -5.51 9.55
C ASP A 42 8.07 -6.02 8.74
N VAL A 43 8.33 -6.28 7.48
CA VAL A 43 7.33 -6.74 6.51
C VAL A 43 7.84 -7.96 5.77
N ARG A 44 6.91 -8.72 5.20
CA ARG A 44 7.19 -9.98 4.50
C ARG A 44 6.70 -9.93 3.08
N ASN A 45 7.30 -10.76 2.23
CA ASN A 45 6.82 -10.96 0.88
C ASN A 45 5.35 -11.38 0.90
N GLY A 46 4.59 -10.85 -0.05
CA GLY A 46 3.16 -11.09 -0.14
C GLY A 46 2.29 -10.11 0.62
N GLN A 47 2.88 -9.30 1.48
CA GLN A 47 2.12 -8.27 2.20
C GLN A 47 2.01 -6.99 1.36
N VAL A 48 0.92 -6.25 1.60
CA VAL A 48 0.72 -4.94 0.98
C VAL A 48 1.39 -3.90 1.86
N VAL A 49 2.33 -3.19 1.27
CA VAL A 49 3.18 -2.25 2.00
C VAL A 49 3.09 -0.86 1.41
N VAL A 50 3.46 0.11 2.21
CA VAL A 50 3.72 1.48 1.77
C VAL A 50 5.23 1.60 1.66
N ALA A 51 5.72 1.87 0.46
CA ALA A 51 7.13 1.93 0.15
C ALA A 51 7.50 3.29 -0.42
N ARG A 52 8.70 3.73 -0.10
CA ARG A 52 9.29 4.94 -0.68
C ARG A 52 10.43 4.54 -1.59
N ILE A 53 10.36 4.99 -2.84
CA ILE A 53 11.41 4.80 -3.84
C ILE A 53 11.88 6.20 -4.21
N ASP A 54 13.14 6.51 -3.89
CA ASP A 54 13.65 7.86 -4.01
C ASP A 54 12.71 8.82 -3.24
N ASP A 55 12.01 9.72 -3.92
CA ASP A 55 11.09 10.67 -3.26
C ASP A 55 9.61 10.30 -3.44
N GLU A 56 9.32 9.15 -4.04
CA GLU A 56 7.95 8.76 -4.32
C GLU A 56 7.46 7.67 -3.38
N VAL A 57 6.21 7.80 -2.93
CA VAL A 57 5.55 6.83 -2.07
C VAL A 57 4.51 6.08 -2.89
N THR A 58 4.49 4.77 -2.73
CA THR A 58 3.53 3.90 -3.43
C THR A 58 3.02 2.81 -2.50
N VAL A 59 1.86 2.27 -2.83
CA VAL A 59 1.24 1.13 -2.14
C VAL A 59 1.25 -0.04 -3.11
N LYS A 60 1.90 -1.12 -2.74
CA LYS A 60 2.05 -2.30 -3.59
C LYS A 60 2.25 -3.55 -2.75
N ARG A 61 2.14 -4.68 -3.40
CA ARG A 61 2.48 -5.96 -2.77
C ARG A 61 3.98 -6.20 -2.89
N LEU A 62 4.60 -6.54 -1.77
CA LEU A 62 6.04 -6.69 -1.70
C LEU A 62 6.49 -8.07 -2.20
N ASN A 63 7.52 -8.08 -3.02
CA ASN A 63 8.27 -9.29 -3.36
C ASN A 63 9.77 -8.95 -3.43
N LYS A 64 10.50 -9.29 -2.38
CA LYS A 64 11.93 -8.99 -2.29
C LYS A 64 12.74 -10.26 -2.43
N GLN A 65 13.75 -10.24 -3.29
CA GLN A 65 14.70 -11.33 -3.47
C GLN A 65 16.11 -10.75 -3.58
N GLY A 66 16.92 -10.92 -2.54
CA GLY A 66 18.28 -10.40 -2.50
C GLY A 66 18.26 -8.87 -2.59
N ASN A 67 18.97 -8.33 -3.59
CA ASN A 67 19.06 -6.89 -3.81
C ASN A 67 17.98 -6.35 -4.76
N THR A 68 17.03 -7.19 -5.16
CA THR A 68 15.94 -6.78 -6.06
C THR A 68 14.63 -6.79 -5.32
N VAL A 69 13.90 -5.70 -5.41
CA VAL A 69 12.54 -5.58 -4.88
C VAL A 69 11.60 -5.42 -6.05
N GLN A 70 10.56 -6.25 -6.08
CA GLN A 70 9.44 -6.04 -6.98
C GLN A 70 8.26 -5.53 -6.15
N LEU A 71 7.68 -4.45 -6.60
CA LEU A 71 6.47 -3.89 -6.02
C LEU A 71 5.34 -4.18 -6.99
N LEU A 72 4.51 -5.14 -6.59
CA LEU A 72 3.51 -5.74 -7.47
C LEU A 72 2.17 -5.01 -7.34
N PRO A 73 1.59 -4.55 -8.47
CA PRO A 73 0.24 -4.00 -8.45
C PRO A 73 -0.78 -5.12 -8.32
N GLU A 74 -1.99 -4.76 -7.93
CA GLU A 74 -3.16 -5.62 -7.97
C GLU A 74 -4.15 -5.07 -8.99
N ASN A 75 -3.67 -4.94 -10.21
CA ASN A 75 -4.42 -4.47 -11.37
C ASN A 75 -3.62 -4.81 -12.61
N SER A 76 -4.22 -5.59 -13.52
CA SER A 76 -3.54 -6.06 -14.72
C SER A 76 -3.12 -4.97 -15.69
N GLU A 77 -3.67 -3.77 -15.56
CA GLU A 77 -3.31 -2.62 -16.39
C GLU A 77 -2.03 -1.93 -15.93
N PHE A 78 -1.48 -2.34 -14.79
CA PHE A 78 -0.26 -1.77 -14.24
C PHE A 78 0.85 -2.79 -14.25
N SER A 79 2.08 -2.32 -14.42
CA SER A 79 3.27 -3.16 -14.42
C SER A 79 3.95 -3.15 -13.06
N PRO A 80 4.62 -4.24 -12.66
CA PRO A 80 5.47 -4.23 -11.46
C PRO A 80 6.53 -3.15 -11.54
N ILE A 81 6.85 -2.58 -10.38
CA ILE A 81 7.97 -1.67 -10.24
C ILE A 81 9.15 -2.48 -9.73
N VAL A 82 10.25 -2.46 -10.46
CA VAL A 82 11.47 -3.19 -10.08
C VAL A 82 12.48 -2.21 -9.52
N VAL A 83 12.95 -2.48 -8.32
CA VAL A 83 13.91 -1.63 -7.61
C VAL A 83 15.19 -2.42 -7.39
N ASP A 84 16.31 -1.86 -7.79
CA ASP A 84 17.64 -2.39 -7.46
C ASP A 84 18.15 -1.63 -6.23
N LEU A 85 18.24 -2.33 -5.11
CA LEU A 85 18.62 -1.73 -3.83
C LEU A 85 20.04 -1.17 -3.83
N ARG A 86 20.85 -1.58 -4.80
CA ARG A 86 22.22 -1.07 -4.93
C ARG A 86 22.27 0.29 -5.64
N GLU A 87 21.20 0.69 -6.32
CA GLU A 87 21.19 1.89 -7.16
C GLU A 87 20.15 2.91 -6.78
N GLN A 88 19.11 2.50 -6.05
CA GLN A 88 18.00 3.39 -5.70
C GLN A 88 17.80 3.43 -4.20
N ALA A 89 17.41 4.59 -3.70
CA ALA A 89 16.99 4.72 -2.32
C ALA A 89 15.61 4.06 -2.17
N PHE A 90 15.51 3.13 -1.23
CA PHE A 90 14.29 2.40 -0.97
C PHE A 90 14.09 2.23 0.51
N SER A 91 12.86 2.47 0.98
CA SER A 91 12.50 2.19 2.37
C SER A 91 11.05 1.75 2.47
N ILE A 92 10.77 0.92 3.47
CA ILE A 92 9.41 0.56 3.84
C ILE A 92 8.93 1.58 4.86
N GLU A 93 7.82 2.24 4.53
CA GLU A 93 7.19 3.22 5.43
C GLU A 93 6.20 2.52 6.37
N GLY A 94 5.59 1.44 5.93
CA GLY A 94 4.66 0.72 6.77
C GLY A 94 3.93 -0.41 6.08
N LEU A 95 3.06 -1.04 6.86
CA LEU A 95 2.21 -2.15 6.46
C LEU A 95 0.78 -1.66 6.34
N ALA A 96 0.13 -1.95 5.22
CA ALA A 96 -1.29 -1.65 5.06
C ALA A 96 -2.11 -2.57 5.96
N VAL A 97 -2.92 -2.01 6.83
CA VAL A 97 -3.71 -2.77 7.81
C VAL A 97 -5.21 -2.58 7.66
N GLY A 98 -5.64 -1.64 6.84
CA GLY A 98 -7.06 -1.44 6.60
C GLY A 98 -7.34 -0.33 5.62
N VAL A 99 -8.60 -0.21 5.23
CA VAL A 99 -9.07 0.81 4.28
C VAL A 99 -10.28 1.49 4.89
N ILE A 100 -10.32 2.81 4.79
CA ILE A 100 -11.46 3.61 5.21
C ILE A 100 -12.01 4.30 3.97
N ARG A 101 -13.29 4.14 3.75
CA ARG A 101 -13.97 4.73 2.61
C ARG A 101 -15.28 5.32 3.07
N ASN A 102 -15.59 6.53 2.61
CA ASN A 102 -16.89 7.12 2.82
C ASN A 102 -17.91 6.40 1.95
N GLY A 103 -18.98 5.94 2.57
CA GLY A 103 -20.10 5.39 1.86
C GLY A 103 -21.24 6.40 1.80
N GLU A 104 -21.92 6.45 0.67
CA GLU A 104 -23.14 7.22 0.53
C GLU A 104 -24.33 6.27 0.53
N TRP A 105 -25.31 6.59 1.35
CA TRP A 105 -26.51 5.79 1.48
C TRP A 105 -27.69 6.58 0.94
N LEU A 106 -28.30 6.04 -0.04
CA LEU A 106 -29.47 6.67 -0.69
C LEU A 106 -30.74 5.96 -0.28
#